data_308bf70931d50c1ebe077131b83e647a
#
_entry.id   308bf70931d50c1ebe077131b83e647a
#
_cell.length_a   1.000
_cell.length_b   1.000
_cell.length_c   1.000
_cell.angle_alpha   90.00
_cell.angle_beta   90.00
_cell.angle_gamma   90.00
#
_symmetry.space_group_name_H-M   'P 1'
#
loop_
_entity.id
_entity.type
_entity.pdbx_description
1 polymer ?
#
loop_
_entity_poly.entity_id
_entity_poly.type
_entity_poly.pdbx_seq_one_letter_code
_entity_poly.pdbx_strand_id
1 'polypeptide(L)'
;MTKVGLRSRLFLSHLLVMMVGVISLVIIGKISSPRIFILHLQQLEGDGYQIRYARTRLIQGFEIAWSRSTFWSVLAGATAAGALSYWVSRRIVQPLNQMEEITQKFATGHLDERVPSLEIPELNQLGSSFNQMASSLEGVEVRRRELVSDLSHELRTPLTVVRGYLEELADGTIEPSPEIYQQLARETKRLERLVNDLQELSKAEAGYLPISLQPVNLRPLIESLVQKFADQLLEDGPVLRLQCPAQLPLVLADIDRVEQILVNLLGNAVRYTSQGTITLRVWSEPGKLWIAVIDTGLGISPEDLPHVFERFWRADRSRARYSGGTGIGLAISRRLIELQGGRIEVESKLGQGSTFRFFLPLA
;
A
#
# COMPACT_ATOMS: atom_id res chain seq x y z
N MET A 1 6.94 -17.21 -35.36
CA MET A 1 7.25 -15.85 -35.89
C MET A 1 7.97 -15.10 -34.78
N THR A 2 9.27 -14.93 -34.87
CA THR A 2 10.08 -14.16 -33.92
C THR A 2 9.61 -12.71 -33.93
N LYS A 3 9.02 -12.26 -32.83
CA LYS A 3 8.61 -10.84 -32.69
C LYS A 3 9.87 -9.97 -32.73
N VAL A 4 10.01 -9.23 -33.82
CA VAL A 4 11.09 -8.23 -33.98
C VAL A 4 10.94 -7.24 -32.82
N GLY A 5 11.96 -7.16 -31.97
CA GLY A 5 11.95 -6.30 -30.78
C GLY A 5 11.78 -4.79 -31.14
N LEU A 6 11.32 -4.00 -30.18
CA LEU A 6 11.09 -2.56 -30.36
C LEU A 6 12.32 -1.83 -30.92
N ARG A 7 13.52 -2.20 -30.45
CA ARG A 7 14.80 -1.70 -30.94
C ARG A 7 14.96 -1.88 -32.45
N SER A 8 14.69 -3.09 -32.96
CA SER A 8 14.81 -3.40 -34.39
C SER A 8 13.75 -2.69 -35.23
N ARG A 9 12.54 -2.54 -34.70
CA ARG A 9 11.43 -1.81 -35.36
C ARG A 9 11.74 -0.33 -35.49
N LEU A 10 12.23 0.32 -34.43
CA LEU A 10 12.65 1.72 -34.44
C LEU A 10 13.83 1.93 -35.41
N PHE A 11 14.84 1.05 -35.35
CA PHE A 11 15.96 1.10 -36.27
C PHE A 11 15.48 0.99 -37.72
N LEU A 12 14.63 0.00 -38.03
CA LEU A 12 14.07 -0.22 -39.37
C LEU A 12 13.24 0.99 -39.87
N SER A 13 12.41 1.58 -38.99
CA SER A 13 11.60 2.75 -39.36
C SER A 13 12.46 3.96 -39.66
N HIS A 14 13.49 4.26 -38.88
CA HIS A 14 14.42 5.36 -39.15
C HIS A 14 15.23 5.10 -40.41
N LEU A 15 15.69 3.86 -40.62
CA LEU A 15 16.39 3.46 -41.83
C LEU A 15 15.51 3.63 -43.09
N LEU A 16 14.23 3.24 -42.99
CA LEU A 16 13.27 3.35 -44.10
C LEU A 16 12.99 4.81 -44.45
N VAL A 17 12.73 5.66 -43.45
CA VAL A 17 12.49 7.10 -43.67
C VAL A 17 13.73 7.75 -44.30
N MET A 18 14.92 7.42 -43.79
CA MET A 18 16.18 7.92 -44.35
C MET A 18 16.37 7.43 -45.79
N MET A 19 16.11 6.14 -46.06
CA MET A 19 16.24 5.56 -47.42
C MET A 19 15.30 6.26 -48.39
N VAL A 20 14.05 6.49 -48.03
CA VAL A 20 13.07 7.22 -48.87
C VAL A 20 13.52 8.64 -49.10
N GLY A 21 14.01 9.34 -48.06
CA GLY A 21 14.53 10.72 -48.21
C GLY A 21 15.73 10.80 -49.12
N VAL A 22 16.70 9.90 -48.98
CA VAL A 22 17.89 9.82 -49.82
C VAL A 22 17.54 9.49 -51.26
N ILE A 23 16.71 8.47 -51.49
CA ILE A 23 16.26 8.08 -52.83
C ILE A 23 15.55 9.26 -53.51
N SER A 24 14.64 9.93 -52.82
CA SER A 24 13.92 11.11 -53.31
C SER A 24 14.87 12.22 -53.68
N LEU A 25 15.84 12.54 -52.82
CA LEU A 25 16.84 13.60 -53.08
C LEU A 25 17.73 13.27 -54.29
N VAL A 26 18.16 12.00 -54.39
CA VAL A 26 18.97 11.54 -55.55
C VAL A 26 18.18 11.57 -56.85
N ILE A 27 16.91 11.10 -56.86
CA ILE A 27 16.06 11.11 -58.05
C ILE A 27 15.78 12.54 -58.51
N ILE A 28 15.30 13.40 -57.59
CA ILE A 28 14.98 14.80 -57.91
C ILE A 28 16.24 15.53 -58.38
N GLY A 29 17.33 15.37 -57.66
CA GLY A 29 18.59 16.01 -58.02
C GLY A 29 19.14 15.55 -59.37
N LYS A 30 19.08 14.24 -59.65
CA LYS A 30 19.59 13.69 -60.93
C LYS A 30 18.74 14.10 -62.14
N ILE A 31 17.47 14.35 -61.95
CA ILE A 31 16.56 14.81 -63.02
C ILE A 31 16.61 16.33 -63.17
N SER A 32 16.56 17.08 -62.08
CA SER A 32 16.40 18.55 -62.11
C SER A 32 17.73 19.29 -62.33
N SER A 33 18.80 18.85 -61.69
CA SER A 33 20.05 19.57 -61.60
C SER A 33 20.80 19.67 -62.98
N PRO A 34 20.91 18.59 -63.75
CA PRO A 34 21.50 18.71 -65.12
C PRO A 34 20.66 19.56 -66.07
N ARG A 35 19.31 19.46 -65.96
CA ARG A 35 18.41 20.26 -66.80
C ARG A 35 18.55 21.75 -66.49
N ILE A 36 18.57 22.14 -65.23
CA ILE A 36 18.74 23.52 -64.79
C ILE A 36 20.12 24.03 -65.24
N PHE A 37 21.17 23.23 -65.13
CA PHE A 37 22.50 23.57 -65.50
C PHE A 37 22.63 23.78 -67.04
N ILE A 38 22.01 22.87 -67.83
CA ILE A 38 21.98 23.00 -69.31
C ILE A 38 21.19 24.22 -69.72
N LEU A 39 20.05 24.53 -69.13
CA LEU A 39 19.25 25.71 -69.40
C LEU A 39 20.05 27.00 -69.11
N HIS A 40 20.79 27.04 -67.99
CA HIS A 40 21.65 28.17 -67.66
C HIS A 40 22.79 28.35 -68.62
N LEU A 41 23.41 27.27 -69.12
CA LEU A 41 24.43 27.33 -70.18
C LEU A 41 23.86 27.85 -71.51
N GLN A 42 22.64 27.46 -71.89
CA GLN A 42 21.95 27.95 -73.07
C GLN A 42 21.62 29.44 -72.96
N GLN A 43 21.25 29.93 -71.83
CA GLN A 43 20.98 31.34 -71.56
C GLN A 43 22.25 32.19 -71.70
N LEU A 44 23.36 31.71 -71.13
CA LEU A 44 24.68 32.38 -71.31
C LEU A 44 25.19 32.39 -72.77
N GLU A 45 24.91 31.34 -73.54
CA GLU A 45 25.19 31.31 -74.96
C GLU A 45 24.35 32.37 -75.75
N GLY A 46 23.07 32.55 -75.34
CA GLY A 46 22.16 33.55 -75.89
C GLY A 46 22.61 35.01 -75.61
N ASP A 47 23.24 35.23 -74.45
CA ASP A 47 23.80 36.52 -74.03
C ASP A 47 25.18 36.83 -74.64
N GLY A 48 25.64 36.04 -75.64
CA GLY A 48 26.84 36.31 -76.39
C GLY A 48 28.16 35.68 -75.89
N TYR A 49 28.09 34.80 -74.90
CA TYR A 49 29.24 34.09 -74.35
C TYR A 49 29.63 32.89 -75.26
N GLN A 50 30.87 32.81 -75.72
CA GLN A 50 31.40 31.69 -76.54
C GLN A 50 31.74 30.48 -75.67
N ILE A 51 30.75 29.79 -75.13
CA ILE A 51 30.93 28.64 -74.23
C ILE A 51 30.93 27.30 -75.01
N ARG A 52 30.65 27.33 -76.28
CA ARG A 52 30.40 26.18 -77.15
C ARG A 52 31.50 25.11 -77.13
N TYR A 53 32.75 25.47 -77.03
CA TYR A 53 33.91 24.58 -76.98
C TYR A 53 34.12 23.95 -75.55
N ALA A 54 33.65 24.61 -74.53
CA ALA A 54 33.80 24.14 -73.14
C ALA A 54 32.58 23.35 -72.60
N ARG A 55 31.44 23.39 -73.29
CA ARG A 55 30.16 22.86 -72.89
C ARG A 55 30.21 21.38 -72.39
N THR A 56 30.85 20.52 -73.21
CA THR A 56 30.97 19.08 -72.88
C THR A 56 31.79 18.84 -71.61
N ARG A 57 32.91 19.61 -71.48
CA ARG A 57 33.74 19.49 -70.23
C ARG A 57 33.04 20.04 -69.00
N LEU A 58 32.24 21.11 -69.11
CA LEU A 58 31.47 21.67 -68.04
C LEU A 58 30.36 20.73 -67.59
N ILE A 59 29.65 20.08 -68.52
CA ILE A 59 28.63 19.09 -68.20
C ILE A 59 29.25 17.88 -67.50
N GLN A 60 30.35 17.33 -67.99
CA GLN A 60 31.05 16.21 -67.36
C GLN A 60 31.59 16.57 -65.96
N GLY A 61 32.18 17.75 -65.80
CA GLY A 61 32.66 18.24 -64.53
C GLY A 61 31.52 18.38 -63.50
N PHE A 62 30.39 18.89 -63.98
CA PHE A 62 29.18 18.99 -63.15
C PHE A 62 28.66 17.61 -62.70
N GLU A 63 28.55 16.64 -63.59
CA GLU A 63 28.08 15.27 -63.26
C GLU A 63 29.02 14.58 -62.28
N ILE A 64 30.34 14.75 -62.46
CA ILE A 64 31.32 14.17 -61.48
C ILE A 64 31.21 14.87 -60.14
N ALA A 65 31.13 16.18 -60.08
CA ALA A 65 30.97 16.96 -58.87
C ALA A 65 29.65 16.60 -58.13
N TRP A 66 28.57 16.48 -58.91
CA TRP A 66 27.26 16.10 -58.40
C TRP A 66 27.26 14.67 -57.80
N SER A 67 27.79 13.68 -58.53
CA SER A 67 27.83 12.30 -58.06
C SER A 67 28.70 12.15 -56.81
N ARG A 68 29.84 12.86 -56.77
CA ARG A 68 30.72 12.88 -55.59
C ARG A 68 30.07 13.56 -54.39
N SER A 69 29.38 14.68 -54.57
CA SER A 69 28.63 15.37 -53.51
C SER A 69 27.51 14.51 -52.97
N THR A 70 26.74 13.85 -53.86
CA THR A 70 25.66 12.94 -53.48
C THR A 70 26.19 11.76 -52.67
N PHE A 71 27.30 11.15 -53.07
CA PHE A 71 27.93 10.06 -52.35
C PHE A 71 28.29 10.45 -50.91
N TRP A 72 28.97 11.59 -50.73
CA TRP A 72 29.34 12.07 -49.38
C TRP A 72 28.13 12.46 -48.54
N SER A 73 27.09 13.03 -49.14
CA SER A 73 25.84 13.37 -48.44
C SER A 73 25.09 12.14 -47.96
N VAL A 74 25.05 11.07 -48.78
CA VAL A 74 24.43 9.80 -48.38
C VAL A 74 25.23 9.15 -47.25
N LEU A 75 26.55 9.14 -47.35
CA LEU A 75 27.41 8.58 -46.31
C LEU A 75 27.26 9.33 -44.97
N ALA A 76 27.26 10.67 -45.00
CA ALA A 76 27.06 11.50 -43.83
C ALA A 76 25.65 11.29 -43.21
N GLY A 77 24.61 11.20 -44.04
CA GLY A 77 23.26 10.91 -43.58
C GLY A 77 23.12 9.53 -42.94
N ALA A 78 23.76 8.51 -43.52
CA ALA A 78 23.73 7.16 -42.97
C ALA A 78 24.44 7.07 -41.63
N THR A 79 25.58 7.71 -41.46
CA THR A 79 26.32 7.75 -40.18
C THR A 79 25.54 8.51 -39.10
N ALA A 80 24.95 9.67 -39.45
CA ALA A 80 24.13 10.45 -38.53
C ALA A 80 22.89 9.68 -38.07
N ALA A 81 22.19 8.99 -38.98
CA ALA A 81 21.03 8.17 -38.65
C ALA A 81 21.39 6.96 -37.76
N GLY A 82 22.53 6.32 -38.05
CA GLY A 82 23.04 5.22 -37.21
C GLY A 82 23.37 5.68 -35.79
N ALA A 83 24.07 6.83 -35.67
CA ALA A 83 24.38 7.40 -34.35
C ALA A 83 23.13 7.79 -33.56
N LEU A 84 22.16 8.45 -34.21
CA LEU A 84 20.90 8.82 -33.59
C LEU A 84 20.10 7.59 -33.14
N SER A 85 20.00 6.57 -34.00
CA SER A 85 19.31 5.31 -33.66
C SER A 85 19.97 4.60 -32.48
N TYR A 86 21.29 4.55 -32.41
CA TYR A 86 22.04 4.00 -31.27
C TYR A 86 21.77 4.78 -30.00
N TRP A 87 21.78 6.11 -30.06
CA TRP A 87 21.53 7.00 -28.94
C TRP A 87 20.10 6.83 -28.37
N VAL A 88 19.08 6.82 -29.24
CA VAL A 88 17.68 6.59 -28.87
C VAL A 88 17.51 5.20 -28.25
N SER A 89 18.12 4.17 -28.85
CA SER A 89 18.08 2.81 -28.34
C SER A 89 18.62 2.72 -26.91
N ARG A 90 19.73 3.40 -26.65
CA ARG A 90 20.39 3.36 -25.33
C ARG A 90 19.64 4.19 -24.29
N ARG A 91 19.09 5.35 -24.65
CA ARG A 91 18.44 6.26 -23.69
C ARG A 91 16.96 5.97 -23.44
N ILE A 92 16.27 5.35 -24.37
CA ILE A 92 14.82 5.13 -24.26
C ILE A 92 14.49 3.64 -24.22
N VAL A 93 14.97 2.87 -25.20
CA VAL A 93 14.53 1.46 -25.33
C VAL A 93 15.11 0.57 -24.23
N GLN A 94 16.37 0.77 -23.87
CA GLN A 94 17.03 -0.02 -22.85
C GLN A 94 16.39 0.15 -21.45
N PRO A 95 16.12 1.36 -20.95
CA PRO A 95 15.38 1.57 -19.71
C PRO A 95 13.98 0.96 -19.72
N LEU A 96 13.25 1.07 -20.83
CA LEU A 96 11.92 0.45 -20.94
C LEU A 96 11.97 -1.08 -20.85
N ASN A 97 12.95 -1.72 -21.48
CA ASN A 97 13.14 -3.17 -21.38
C ASN A 97 13.52 -3.58 -19.93
N GLN A 98 14.34 -2.77 -19.25
CA GLN A 98 14.65 -3.01 -17.84
C GLN A 98 13.40 -2.90 -16.96
N MET A 99 12.56 -1.89 -17.19
CA MET A 99 11.27 -1.77 -16.48
C MET A 99 10.35 -2.95 -16.76
N GLU A 100 10.30 -3.43 -18.00
CA GLU A 100 9.53 -4.64 -18.37
C GLU A 100 10.03 -5.86 -17.60
N GLU A 101 11.35 -6.09 -17.57
CA GLU A 101 11.96 -7.21 -16.84
C GLU A 101 11.65 -7.14 -15.33
N ILE A 102 11.82 -5.96 -14.71
CA ILE A 102 11.51 -5.73 -13.29
C ILE A 102 10.02 -5.96 -13.03
N THR A 103 9.14 -5.49 -13.90
CA THR A 103 7.70 -5.71 -13.78
C THR A 103 7.33 -7.19 -13.89
N GLN A 104 8.00 -7.95 -14.75
CA GLN A 104 7.80 -9.40 -14.84
C GLN A 104 8.28 -10.14 -13.58
N LYS A 105 9.46 -9.79 -13.05
CA LYS A 105 9.94 -10.33 -11.78
C LYS A 105 8.99 -10.00 -10.63
N PHE A 106 8.52 -8.77 -10.57
CA PHE A 106 7.53 -8.32 -9.59
C PHE A 106 6.24 -9.15 -9.67
N ALA A 107 5.73 -9.41 -10.86
CA ALA A 107 4.55 -10.25 -11.08
C ALA A 107 4.74 -11.72 -10.67
N THR A 108 5.99 -12.21 -10.61
CA THR A 108 6.33 -13.56 -10.12
C THR A 108 6.63 -13.62 -8.62
N GLY A 109 6.41 -12.49 -7.89
CA GLY A 109 6.51 -12.45 -6.44
C GLY A 109 7.81 -11.86 -5.86
N HIS A 110 8.72 -11.35 -6.71
CA HIS A 110 9.91 -10.62 -6.26
C HIS A 110 9.55 -9.15 -6.01
N LEU A 111 8.91 -8.90 -4.87
CA LEU A 111 8.35 -7.59 -4.52
C LEU A 111 9.41 -6.58 -4.06
N ASP A 112 10.63 -7.00 -3.85
CA ASP A 112 11.79 -6.21 -3.46
C ASP A 112 12.48 -5.50 -4.63
N GLU A 113 12.20 -5.92 -5.86
CA GLU A 113 12.78 -5.32 -7.07
C GLU A 113 12.30 -3.86 -7.25
N ARG A 114 13.23 -2.99 -7.65
CA ARG A 114 12.96 -1.54 -7.85
C ARG A 114 13.55 -1.06 -9.16
N VAL A 115 12.84 -0.17 -9.81
CA VAL A 115 13.33 0.56 -10.99
C VAL A 115 14.36 1.59 -10.54
N PRO A 116 15.59 1.57 -11.09
CA PRO A 116 16.61 2.57 -10.77
C PRO A 116 16.20 3.96 -11.27
N SER A 117 16.87 5.00 -10.77
CA SER A 117 16.67 6.36 -11.25
C SER A 117 17.08 6.47 -12.72
N LEU A 118 16.23 7.09 -13.53
CA LEU A 118 16.40 7.25 -14.97
C LEU A 118 16.71 8.70 -15.33
N GLU A 119 17.51 8.92 -16.38
CA GLU A 119 17.92 10.27 -16.80
C GLU A 119 16.78 11.08 -17.44
N ILE A 120 15.81 10.40 -18.07
CA ILE A 120 14.67 11.05 -18.74
C ILE A 120 13.59 11.31 -17.71
N PRO A 121 13.15 12.58 -17.48
CA PRO A 121 12.20 12.93 -16.44
C PRO A 121 10.89 12.13 -16.49
N GLU A 122 10.32 11.91 -17.66
CA GLU A 122 9.06 11.19 -17.84
C GLU A 122 9.20 9.70 -17.49
N LEU A 123 10.32 9.09 -17.85
CA LEU A 123 10.62 7.70 -17.50
C LEU A 123 10.93 7.56 -16.01
N ASN A 124 11.64 8.55 -15.44
CA ASN A 124 11.92 8.58 -14.01
C ASN A 124 10.64 8.73 -13.17
N GLN A 125 9.71 9.56 -13.62
CA GLN A 125 8.40 9.69 -12.97
C GLN A 125 7.61 8.38 -13.03
N LEU A 126 7.62 7.68 -14.16
CA LEU A 126 7.01 6.36 -14.30
C LEU A 126 7.66 5.33 -13.36
N GLY A 127 9.01 5.31 -13.32
CA GLY A 127 9.77 4.46 -12.41
C GLY A 127 9.46 4.73 -10.94
N SER A 128 9.35 6.01 -10.55
CA SER A 128 8.97 6.42 -9.19
C SER A 128 7.56 5.96 -8.82
N SER A 129 6.60 6.12 -9.73
CA SER A 129 5.21 5.65 -9.53
C SER A 129 5.15 4.13 -9.39
N PHE A 130 5.92 3.39 -10.20
CA PHE A 130 6.07 1.95 -10.05
C PHE A 130 6.65 1.57 -8.69
N ASN A 131 7.75 2.22 -8.26
CA ASN A 131 8.40 1.95 -6.98
C ASN A 131 7.47 2.23 -5.80
N GLN A 132 6.64 3.28 -5.87
CA GLN A 132 5.64 3.58 -4.85
C GLN A 132 4.57 2.48 -4.77
N MET A 133 4.06 2.02 -5.92
CA MET A 133 3.14 0.89 -5.99
C MET A 133 3.78 -0.40 -5.44
N ALA A 134 5.03 -0.67 -5.84
CA ALA A 134 5.79 -1.84 -5.37
C ALA A 134 5.97 -1.84 -3.85
N SER A 135 6.36 -0.70 -3.25
CA SER A 135 6.49 -0.57 -1.80
C SER A 135 5.15 -0.76 -1.07
N SER A 136 4.07 -0.25 -1.64
CA SER A 136 2.73 -0.43 -1.07
C SER A 136 2.32 -1.90 -1.07
N LEU A 137 2.54 -2.61 -2.18
CA LEU A 137 2.18 -4.03 -2.30
C LEU A 137 3.07 -4.93 -1.43
N GLU A 138 4.38 -4.67 -1.40
CA GLU A 138 5.31 -5.36 -0.50
C GLU A 138 4.87 -5.23 0.97
N GLY A 139 4.53 -4.00 1.40
CA GLY A 139 4.01 -3.77 2.74
C GLY A 139 2.69 -4.51 3.04
N VAL A 140 1.81 -4.68 2.05
CA VAL A 140 0.58 -5.49 2.20
C VAL A 140 0.93 -6.96 2.36
N GLU A 141 1.85 -7.50 1.54
CA GLU A 141 2.21 -8.92 1.59
C GLU A 141 2.98 -9.28 2.87
N VAL A 142 3.86 -8.41 3.36
CA VAL A 142 4.54 -8.58 4.65
C VAL A 142 3.50 -8.67 5.77
N ARG A 143 2.59 -7.69 5.86
CA ARG A 143 1.52 -7.69 6.87
C ARG A 143 0.61 -8.93 6.79
N ARG A 144 0.35 -9.42 5.58
CA ARG A 144 -0.42 -10.65 5.36
C ARG A 144 0.30 -11.89 5.89
N ARG A 145 1.61 -12.01 5.63
CA ARG A 145 2.43 -13.13 6.12
C ARG A 145 2.53 -13.12 7.64
N GLU A 146 2.75 -11.96 8.25
CA GLU A 146 2.75 -11.79 9.70
C GLU A 146 1.41 -12.23 10.29
N LEU A 147 0.29 -11.77 9.73
CA LEU A 147 -1.05 -12.17 10.15
C LEU A 147 -1.24 -13.69 10.13
N VAL A 148 -0.86 -14.36 9.02
CA VAL A 148 -0.99 -15.82 8.91
C VAL A 148 -0.10 -16.55 9.92
N SER A 149 1.09 -16.07 10.16
CA SER A 149 2.01 -16.61 11.17
C SER A 149 1.43 -16.49 12.57
N ASP A 150 1.01 -15.31 12.95
CA ASP A 150 0.44 -15.02 14.27
C ASP A 150 -0.83 -15.83 14.54
N LEU A 151 -1.70 -15.93 13.53
CA LEU A 151 -2.88 -16.78 13.57
C LEU A 151 -2.56 -18.25 13.83
N SER A 152 -1.57 -18.77 13.10
CA SER A 152 -1.18 -20.16 13.25
C SER A 152 -0.70 -20.45 14.67
N HIS A 153 -0.01 -19.50 15.29
CA HIS A 153 0.44 -19.60 16.67
C HIS A 153 -0.71 -19.49 17.68
N GLU A 154 -1.60 -18.50 17.53
CA GLU A 154 -2.70 -18.27 18.48
C GLU A 154 -3.83 -19.31 18.38
N LEU A 155 -4.02 -19.97 17.24
CA LEU A 155 -4.93 -21.10 17.09
C LEU A 155 -4.34 -22.41 17.61
N ARG A 156 -3.04 -22.63 17.43
CA ARG A 156 -2.39 -23.90 17.82
C ARG A 156 -2.48 -24.15 19.32
N THR A 157 -2.28 -23.12 20.15
CA THR A 157 -2.25 -23.24 21.61
C THR A 157 -3.58 -23.76 22.18
N PRO A 158 -4.75 -23.12 21.96
CA PRO A 158 -6.02 -23.63 22.47
C PRO A 158 -6.42 -24.98 21.86
N LEU A 159 -6.12 -25.21 20.58
CA LEU A 159 -6.36 -26.51 19.93
C LEU A 159 -5.55 -27.64 20.57
N THR A 160 -4.29 -27.38 20.93
CA THR A 160 -3.46 -28.38 21.64
C THR A 160 -4.01 -28.67 23.00
N VAL A 161 -4.52 -27.69 23.74
CA VAL A 161 -5.14 -27.88 25.04
C VAL A 161 -6.43 -28.72 24.91
N VAL A 162 -7.32 -28.33 23.97
CA VAL A 162 -8.57 -29.10 23.74
C VAL A 162 -8.26 -30.53 23.34
N ARG A 163 -7.32 -30.75 22.42
CA ARG A 163 -6.91 -32.07 21.97
C ARG A 163 -6.35 -32.91 23.13
N GLY A 164 -5.43 -32.34 23.94
CA GLY A 164 -4.81 -33.04 25.07
C GLY A 164 -5.84 -33.55 26.06
N TYR A 165 -6.77 -32.69 26.49
CA TYR A 165 -7.85 -33.16 27.40
C TYR A 165 -8.73 -34.21 26.77
N LEU A 166 -9.04 -34.13 25.48
CA LEU A 166 -9.86 -35.14 24.78
C LEU A 166 -9.13 -36.48 24.65
N GLU A 167 -7.83 -36.49 24.36
CA GLU A 167 -6.95 -37.66 24.28
C GLU A 167 -6.87 -38.32 25.67
N GLU A 168 -6.58 -37.57 26.73
CA GLU A 168 -6.50 -38.08 28.11
C GLU A 168 -7.82 -38.65 28.61
N LEU A 169 -8.97 -38.05 28.24
CA LEU A 169 -10.32 -38.58 28.54
C LEU A 169 -10.57 -39.89 27.74
N ALA A 170 -10.16 -39.95 26.47
CA ALA A 170 -10.37 -41.13 25.65
C ALA A 170 -9.52 -42.33 26.09
N ASP A 171 -8.30 -42.07 26.56
CA ASP A 171 -7.38 -43.09 27.07
C ASP A 171 -7.67 -43.49 28.53
N GLY A 172 -8.65 -42.83 29.19
CA GLY A 172 -8.99 -43.07 30.57
C GLY A 172 -7.92 -42.61 31.58
N THR A 173 -6.98 -41.75 31.13
CA THR A 173 -5.90 -41.21 32.00
C THR A 173 -6.44 -40.19 33.00
N ILE A 174 -7.49 -39.50 32.62
CA ILE A 174 -8.23 -38.58 33.49
C ILE A 174 -9.71 -38.98 33.54
N GLU A 175 -10.35 -38.80 34.71
CA GLU A 175 -11.77 -39.03 34.85
C GLU A 175 -12.59 -37.82 34.36
N PRO A 176 -13.72 -38.03 33.66
CA PRO A 176 -14.61 -36.96 33.25
C PRO A 176 -15.12 -36.15 34.46
N SER A 177 -14.88 -34.85 34.45
CA SER A 177 -15.38 -33.95 35.48
C SER A 177 -16.02 -32.69 34.91
N PRO A 178 -16.95 -32.03 35.62
CA PRO A 178 -17.55 -30.77 35.20
C PRO A 178 -16.49 -29.68 34.90
N GLU A 179 -15.39 -29.66 35.63
CA GLU A 179 -14.30 -28.71 35.50
C GLU A 179 -13.58 -28.86 34.15
N ILE A 180 -13.34 -30.11 33.73
CA ILE A 180 -12.71 -30.42 32.45
C ILE A 180 -13.62 -29.99 31.30
N TYR A 181 -14.91 -30.31 31.35
CA TYR A 181 -15.86 -29.87 30.33
C TYR A 181 -15.99 -28.34 30.25
N GLN A 182 -15.99 -27.66 31.41
CA GLN A 182 -15.98 -26.21 31.47
C GLN A 182 -14.70 -25.63 30.88
N GLN A 183 -13.55 -26.28 31.10
CA GLN A 183 -12.28 -25.85 30.49
C GLN A 183 -12.32 -26.00 28.97
N LEU A 184 -12.79 -27.15 28.47
CA LEU A 184 -12.97 -27.36 27.03
C LEU A 184 -13.92 -26.34 26.40
N ALA A 185 -15.06 -26.06 27.06
CA ALA A 185 -16.02 -25.07 26.62
C ALA A 185 -15.41 -23.65 26.60
N ARG A 186 -14.59 -23.29 27.61
CA ARG A 186 -13.89 -21.99 27.64
C ARG A 186 -12.89 -21.84 26.45
N GLU A 187 -12.11 -22.88 26.18
CA GLU A 187 -11.14 -22.83 25.07
C GLU A 187 -11.84 -22.80 23.71
N THR A 188 -12.94 -23.55 23.55
CA THR A 188 -13.75 -23.51 22.32
C THR A 188 -14.37 -22.11 22.09
N LYS A 189 -14.92 -21.49 23.13
CA LYS A 189 -15.48 -20.14 23.09
C LYS A 189 -14.40 -19.08 22.83
N ARG A 190 -13.17 -19.33 23.28
CA ARG A 190 -12.01 -18.47 22.96
C ARG A 190 -11.64 -18.57 21.50
N LEU A 191 -11.62 -19.78 20.90
CA LEU A 191 -11.38 -20.00 19.49
C LEU A 191 -12.44 -19.32 18.62
N GLU A 192 -13.71 -19.45 18.96
CA GLU A 192 -14.82 -18.79 18.27
C GLU A 192 -14.63 -17.26 18.26
N ARG A 193 -14.33 -16.66 19.41
CA ARG A 193 -14.05 -15.21 19.50
C ARG A 193 -12.84 -14.81 18.65
N LEU A 194 -11.77 -15.60 18.67
CA LEU A 194 -10.57 -15.32 17.87
C LEU A 194 -10.88 -15.29 16.37
N VAL A 195 -11.67 -16.25 15.89
CA VAL A 195 -12.08 -16.32 14.48
C VAL A 195 -12.96 -15.12 14.11
N ASN A 196 -13.93 -14.76 14.96
CA ASN A 196 -14.82 -13.63 14.73
C ASN A 196 -14.04 -12.28 14.73
N ASP A 197 -13.19 -12.07 15.72
CA ASP A 197 -12.33 -10.87 15.84
C ASP A 197 -11.44 -10.72 14.59
N LEU A 198 -10.90 -11.84 14.10
CA LEU A 198 -10.07 -11.85 12.90
C LEU A 198 -10.85 -11.50 11.62
N GLN A 199 -12.02 -12.11 11.44
CA GLN A 199 -12.87 -11.80 10.28
C GLN A 199 -13.23 -10.32 10.26
N GLU A 200 -13.55 -9.77 11.42
CA GLU A 200 -13.88 -8.36 11.56
C GLU A 200 -12.69 -7.45 11.26
N LEU A 201 -11.52 -7.75 11.83
CA LEU A 201 -10.28 -7.01 11.55
C LEU A 201 -9.93 -7.07 10.07
N SER A 202 -10.02 -8.25 9.45
CA SER A 202 -9.75 -8.43 8.03
C SER A 202 -10.68 -7.58 7.15
N LYS A 203 -11.98 -7.53 7.47
CA LYS A 203 -12.95 -6.67 6.77
C LYS A 203 -12.63 -5.18 6.96
N ALA A 204 -12.27 -4.79 8.18
CA ALA A 204 -11.96 -3.41 8.53
C ALA A 204 -10.68 -2.92 7.82
N GLU A 205 -9.65 -3.76 7.73
CA GLU A 205 -8.39 -3.43 7.03
C GLU A 205 -8.53 -3.38 5.52
N ALA A 206 -9.33 -4.27 4.96
CA ALA A 206 -9.63 -4.28 3.53
C ALA A 206 -10.60 -3.14 3.10
N GLY A 207 -11.11 -2.36 4.06
CA GLY A 207 -12.09 -1.30 3.78
C GLY A 207 -13.50 -1.83 3.46
N TYR A 208 -13.76 -3.11 3.67
CA TYR A 208 -15.07 -3.74 3.42
C TYR A 208 -15.99 -3.75 4.64
N LEU A 209 -15.55 -3.20 5.77
CA LEU A 209 -16.43 -3.08 6.94
C LEU A 209 -17.41 -1.92 6.70
N PRO A 210 -18.71 -2.17 6.60
CA PRO A 210 -19.69 -1.09 6.46
C PRO A 210 -19.72 -0.26 7.75
N ILE A 211 -19.55 1.04 7.62
CA ILE A 211 -19.68 2.03 8.69
C ILE A 211 -20.83 2.96 8.35
N SER A 212 -21.84 3.02 9.20
CA SER A 212 -23.02 3.87 9.06
C SER A 212 -22.87 5.13 9.92
N LEU A 213 -22.17 6.15 9.38
CA LEU A 213 -21.98 7.41 10.09
C LEU A 213 -23.30 8.20 10.14
N GLN A 214 -23.78 8.48 11.36
CA GLN A 214 -24.98 9.26 11.61
C GLN A 214 -24.75 10.24 12.78
N PRO A 215 -25.46 11.38 12.83
CA PRO A 215 -25.48 12.22 14.00
C PRO A 215 -26.14 11.52 15.18
N VAL A 216 -25.36 11.10 16.18
CA VAL A 216 -25.86 10.32 17.32
C VAL A 216 -25.52 11.00 18.65
N ASN A 217 -26.40 10.83 19.63
CA ASN A 217 -26.14 11.16 21.02
C ASN A 217 -25.65 9.91 21.74
N LEU A 218 -24.39 9.89 22.16
CA LEU A 218 -23.77 8.74 22.81
C LEU A 218 -24.13 8.57 24.28
N ARG A 219 -24.79 9.53 24.91
CA ARG A 219 -25.09 9.49 26.35
C ARG A 219 -25.91 8.24 26.75
N PRO A 220 -27.03 7.90 26.08
CA PRO A 220 -27.81 6.71 26.43
C PRO A 220 -27.01 5.41 26.35
N LEU A 221 -26.17 5.28 25.30
CA LEU A 221 -25.29 4.14 25.13
C LEU A 221 -24.27 4.05 26.28
N ILE A 222 -23.61 5.14 26.61
CA ILE A 222 -22.61 5.22 27.66
C ILE A 222 -23.23 4.84 29.04
N GLU A 223 -24.38 5.40 29.37
CA GLU A 223 -25.09 5.11 30.62
C GLU A 223 -25.50 3.62 30.70
N SER A 224 -26.05 3.07 29.63
CA SER A 224 -26.41 1.65 29.53
C SER A 224 -25.20 0.72 29.70
N LEU A 225 -24.08 1.03 29.07
CA LEU A 225 -22.86 0.22 29.21
C LEU A 225 -22.28 0.30 30.61
N VAL A 226 -22.24 1.48 31.23
CA VAL A 226 -21.76 1.62 32.61
C VAL A 226 -22.60 0.81 33.55
N GLN A 227 -23.95 0.84 33.43
CA GLN A 227 -24.83 0.03 34.25
C GLN A 227 -24.57 -1.47 34.03
N LYS A 228 -24.54 -1.91 32.76
CA LYS A 228 -24.28 -3.31 32.40
C LYS A 228 -22.97 -3.86 32.98
N PHE A 229 -21.90 -3.07 32.93
CA PHE A 229 -20.61 -3.47 33.49
C PHE A 229 -20.63 -3.41 35.03
N ALA A 230 -21.26 -2.38 35.62
CA ALA A 230 -21.38 -2.28 37.07
C ALA A 230 -22.10 -3.50 37.67
N ASP A 231 -23.19 -3.98 37.05
CA ASP A 231 -23.97 -5.14 37.47
C ASP A 231 -23.18 -6.48 37.40
N GLN A 232 -22.07 -6.49 36.63
CA GLN A 232 -21.20 -7.68 36.47
C GLN A 232 -19.99 -7.68 37.41
N LEU A 233 -19.74 -6.57 38.08
CA LEU A 233 -18.62 -6.49 39.03
C LEU A 233 -18.95 -7.18 40.35
N LEU A 234 -17.95 -7.84 40.94
CA LEU A 234 -18.07 -8.44 42.27
C LEU A 234 -18.07 -7.34 43.34
N GLU A 235 -18.64 -7.63 44.50
CA GLU A 235 -18.68 -6.69 45.64
C GLU A 235 -17.29 -6.22 46.06
N ASP A 236 -16.28 -7.08 45.98
CA ASP A 236 -14.88 -6.79 46.30
C ASP A 236 -14.08 -6.32 45.05
N GLY A 237 -14.73 -6.11 43.92
CA GLY A 237 -14.11 -5.70 42.64
C GLY A 237 -13.85 -4.20 42.54
N PRO A 238 -13.40 -3.73 41.36
CA PRO A 238 -13.17 -2.30 41.11
C PRO A 238 -14.50 -1.54 41.05
N VAL A 239 -14.48 -0.28 41.51
CA VAL A 239 -15.64 0.61 41.43
C VAL A 239 -15.68 1.29 40.05
N LEU A 240 -16.78 1.13 39.30
CA LEU A 240 -16.99 1.81 38.04
C LEU A 240 -17.67 3.18 38.25
N ARG A 241 -17.08 4.23 37.71
CA ARG A 241 -17.56 5.62 37.79
C ARG A 241 -17.79 6.21 36.42
N LEU A 242 -18.88 6.98 36.28
CA LEU A 242 -19.15 7.75 35.07
C LEU A 242 -18.93 9.25 35.34
N GLN A 243 -18.10 9.90 34.54
CA GLN A 243 -17.91 11.33 34.50
C GLN A 243 -18.35 11.86 33.11
N CYS A 244 -19.62 12.20 33.01
CA CYS A 244 -20.24 12.61 31.73
C CYS A 244 -21.05 13.89 31.97
N PRO A 245 -20.89 14.95 31.15
CA PRO A 245 -21.73 16.14 31.20
C PRO A 245 -23.21 15.83 30.99
N ALA A 246 -24.09 16.63 31.57
CA ALA A 246 -25.54 16.42 31.43
C ALA A 246 -26.04 16.49 29.98
N GLN A 247 -25.36 17.27 29.14
CA GLN A 247 -25.64 17.37 27.72
C GLN A 247 -24.37 17.08 26.91
N LEU A 248 -24.47 16.19 25.92
CA LEU A 248 -23.41 15.91 24.98
C LEU A 248 -23.80 16.44 23.61
N PRO A 249 -22.85 17.00 22.86
CA PRO A 249 -23.07 17.31 21.44
C PRO A 249 -23.27 16.02 20.63
N LEU A 250 -23.95 16.13 19.51
CA LEU A 250 -24.07 15.03 18.55
C LEU A 250 -22.69 14.77 17.91
N VAL A 251 -22.36 13.51 17.74
CA VAL A 251 -21.16 13.06 17.05
C VAL A 251 -21.54 12.35 15.76
N LEU A 252 -20.71 12.48 14.74
CA LEU A 252 -20.84 11.73 13.50
C LEU A 252 -20.22 10.34 13.70
N ALA A 253 -21.04 9.34 14.02
CA ALA A 253 -20.57 8.01 14.40
C ALA A 253 -21.54 6.89 14.03
N ASP A 254 -21.04 5.68 14.01
CA ASP A 254 -21.79 4.43 13.99
C ASP A 254 -21.94 3.92 15.42
N ILE A 255 -23.17 3.91 15.93
CA ILE A 255 -23.46 3.61 17.32
C ILE A 255 -23.05 2.19 17.72
N ASP A 256 -23.24 1.20 16.84
CA ASP A 256 -22.88 -0.20 17.11
C ASP A 256 -21.37 -0.36 17.19
N ARG A 257 -20.63 0.38 16.37
CA ARG A 257 -19.16 0.38 16.41
C ARG A 257 -18.61 1.11 17.62
N VAL A 258 -19.26 2.19 18.06
CA VAL A 258 -18.89 2.85 19.33
C VAL A 258 -19.19 1.95 20.53
N GLU A 259 -20.32 1.24 20.55
CA GLU A 259 -20.59 0.22 21.58
C GLU A 259 -19.48 -0.81 21.65
N GLN A 260 -19.08 -1.37 20.52
CA GLN A 260 -18.03 -2.37 20.42
C GLN A 260 -16.69 -1.85 20.95
N ILE A 261 -16.29 -0.62 20.59
CA ILE A 261 -15.07 0.03 21.10
C ILE A 261 -15.14 0.13 22.62
N LEU A 262 -16.24 0.64 23.17
CA LEU A 262 -16.40 0.84 24.61
C LEU A 262 -16.44 -0.48 25.37
N VAL A 263 -17.14 -1.50 24.85
CA VAL A 263 -17.17 -2.86 25.44
C VAL A 263 -15.76 -3.45 25.52
N ASN A 264 -14.95 -3.25 24.49
CA ASN A 264 -13.57 -3.74 24.47
C ASN A 264 -12.68 -2.99 25.47
N LEU A 265 -12.76 -1.65 25.50
CA LEU A 265 -11.95 -0.83 26.41
C LEU A 265 -12.36 -1.06 27.89
N LEU A 266 -13.65 -1.06 28.20
CA LEU A 266 -14.17 -1.35 29.54
C LEU A 266 -13.86 -2.80 29.97
N GLY A 267 -13.99 -3.76 29.05
CA GLY A 267 -13.64 -5.16 29.30
C GLY A 267 -12.15 -5.34 29.64
N ASN A 268 -11.27 -4.59 28.98
CA ASN A 268 -9.85 -4.57 29.33
C ASN A 268 -9.62 -3.92 30.72
N ALA A 269 -10.24 -2.77 31.00
CA ALA A 269 -10.13 -2.12 32.30
C ALA A 269 -10.56 -3.04 33.44
N VAL A 270 -11.71 -3.71 33.33
CA VAL A 270 -12.21 -4.69 34.34
C VAL A 270 -11.25 -5.87 34.48
N ARG A 271 -10.68 -6.36 33.39
CA ARG A 271 -9.76 -7.50 33.41
C ARG A 271 -8.46 -7.21 34.16
N TYR A 272 -7.91 -6.00 33.98
CA TYR A 272 -6.59 -5.65 34.51
C TYR A 272 -6.64 -4.84 35.80
N THR A 273 -7.83 -4.57 36.32
CA THR A 273 -8.05 -3.89 37.60
C THR A 273 -8.78 -4.87 38.56
N SER A 274 -8.04 -5.52 39.44
CA SER A 274 -8.63 -6.42 40.44
C SER A 274 -9.34 -5.67 41.58
N GLN A 275 -8.77 -4.54 42.00
CA GLN A 275 -9.31 -3.61 42.99
C GLN A 275 -8.98 -2.17 42.61
N GLY A 276 -9.79 -1.20 43.02
CA GLY A 276 -9.59 0.21 42.76
C GLY A 276 -10.73 0.84 41.96
N THR A 277 -10.42 1.67 40.98
CA THR A 277 -11.44 2.45 40.25
C THR A 277 -11.25 2.36 38.74
N ILE A 278 -12.36 2.21 38.06
CA ILE A 278 -12.46 2.38 36.60
C ILE A 278 -13.33 3.61 36.35
N THR A 279 -12.86 4.58 35.60
CA THR A 279 -13.61 5.83 35.29
C THR A 279 -13.81 5.94 33.80
N LEU A 280 -15.08 6.00 33.37
CA LEU A 280 -15.42 6.40 32.01
C LEU A 280 -15.67 7.91 32.02
N ARG A 281 -14.76 8.68 31.40
CA ARG A 281 -14.82 10.15 31.33
C ARG A 281 -15.15 10.58 29.92
N VAL A 282 -16.09 11.53 29.79
CA VAL A 282 -16.50 12.14 28.53
C VAL A 282 -16.40 13.64 28.63
N TRP A 283 -15.81 14.31 27.63
CA TRP A 283 -15.76 15.77 27.53
C TRP A 283 -15.74 16.20 26.07
N SER A 284 -16.12 17.45 25.82
CA SER A 284 -16.14 18.04 24.48
C SER A 284 -15.03 19.07 24.33
N GLU A 285 -14.38 19.05 23.18
CA GLU A 285 -13.45 20.07 22.68
C GLU A 285 -13.94 20.59 21.33
N PRO A 286 -13.43 21.71 20.82
CA PRO A 286 -13.86 22.24 19.51
C PRO A 286 -13.72 21.19 18.40
N GLY A 287 -14.87 20.79 17.80
CA GLY A 287 -14.95 19.83 16.73
C GLY A 287 -14.82 18.35 17.15
N LYS A 288 -14.66 18.01 18.43
CA LYS A 288 -14.39 16.67 18.92
C LYS A 288 -15.12 16.33 20.21
N LEU A 289 -15.62 15.12 20.31
CA LEU A 289 -16.04 14.52 21.58
C LEU A 289 -14.98 13.50 22.01
N TRP A 290 -14.38 13.72 23.17
CA TRP A 290 -13.42 12.79 23.77
C TRP A 290 -14.11 11.82 24.74
N ILE A 291 -13.67 10.57 24.69
CA ILE A 291 -14.09 9.52 25.60
C ILE A 291 -12.84 8.81 26.13
N ALA A 292 -12.71 8.69 27.44
CA ALA A 292 -11.57 8.04 28.09
C ALA A 292 -12.04 6.98 29.06
N VAL A 293 -11.41 5.79 29.00
CA VAL A 293 -11.49 4.75 30.00
C VAL A 293 -10.19 4.80 30.81
N ILE A 294 -10.32 5.13 32.09
CA ILE A 294 -9.21 5.32 33.03
C ILE A 294 -9.31 4.21 34.08
N ASP A 295 -8.28 3.42 34.22
CA ASP A 295 -8.19 2.37 35.23
C ASP A 295 -7.03 2.58 36.21
N THR A 296 -7.13 2.03 37.40
CA THR A 296 -6.07 2.01 38.42
C THR A 296 -5.46 0.63 38.54
N GLY A 297 -5.41 -0.11 37.45
CA GLY A 297 -4.94 -1.49 37.40
C GLY A 297 -3.42 -1.64 37.33
N LEU A 298 -2.98 -2.74 36.73
CA LEU A 298 -1.57 -3.12 36.66
C LEU A 298 -0.72 -2.09 35.85
N GLY A 299 -1.33 -1.32 34.97
CA GLY A 299 -0.60 -0.44 34.06
C GLY A 299 0.21 -1.21 33.01
N ILE A 300 0.90 -0.46 32.15
CA ILE A 300 1.66 -0.96 31.00
C ILE A 300 3.09 -0.42 31.10
N SER A 301 4.09 -1.24 30.77
CA SER A 301 5.49 -0.81 30.75
C SER A 301 5.75 0.18 29.62
N PRO A 302 6.73 1.10 29.75
CA PRO A 302 7.10 2.02 28.67
C PRO A 302 7.53 1.29 27.38
N GLU A 303 8.12 0.10 27.51
CA GLU A 303 8.57 -0.73 26.39
C GLU A 303 7.41 -1.31 25.60
N ASP A 304 6.31 -1.61 26.30
CA ASP A 304 5.10 -2.23 25.75
C ASP A 304 4.11 -1.22 25.15
N LEU A 305 4.14 0.04 25.58
CA LEU A 305 3.20 1.08 25.14
C LEU A 305 3.13 1.27 23.61
N PRO A 306 4.23 1.25 22.86
CA PRO A 306 4.17 1.37 21.39
C PRO A 306 3.41 0.23 20.70
N HIS A 307 3.34 -0.94 21.35
CA HIS A 307 2.86 -2.19 20.77
C HIS A 307 1.42 -2.54 21.14
N VAL A 308 0.78 -1.83 22.10
CA VAL A 308 -0.55 -2.19 22.62
C VAL A 308 -1.67 -2.26 21.59
N PHE A 309 -1.52 -1.54 20.47
CA PHE A 309 -2.45 -1.56 19.36
C PHE A 309 -2.06 -2.53 18.23
N GLU A 310 -0.94 -3.25 18.40
CA GLU A 310 -0.55 -4.31 17.47
C GLU A 310 -1.43 -5.54 17.66
N ARG A 311 -1.60 -6.30 16.60
CA ARG A 311 -2.41 -7.52 16.61
C ARG A 311 -1.74 -8.58 17.48
N PHE A 312 -2.52 -9.32 18.24
CA PHE A 312 -2.08 -10.42 19.10
C PHE A 312 -1.08 -9.99 20.21
N TRP A 313 -0.82 -8.68 20.33
CA TRP A 313 0.07 -8.19 21.35
C TRP A 313 -0.52 -8.38 22.77
N ARG A 314 0.31 -8.80 23.71
CA ARG A 314 -0.03 -9.03 25.12
C ARG A 314 1.22 -8.87 25.98
N ALA A 315 1.14 -8.04 27.03
CA ALA A 315 2.27 -7.72 27.93
C ALA A 315 2.84 -8.94 28.67
N ASP A 316 2.05 -9.98 28.93
CA ASP A 316 2.49 -11.20 29.61
C ASP A 316 1.79 -12.43 29.01
N ARG A 317 2.52 -13.20 28.22
CA ARG A 317 2.03 -14.43 27.57
C ARG A 317 1.73 -15.55 28.58
N SER A 318 2.32 -15.53 29.78
CA SER A 318 2.18 -16.61 30.75
C SER A 318 0.94 -16.46 31.66
N ARG A 319 0.68 -15.26 32.16
CA ARG A 319 -0.52 -14.94 32.99
C ARG A 319 -1.78 -14.80 32.15
N ALA A 320 -1.62 -14.42 30.89
CA ALA A 320 -2.72 -14.16 29.95
C ALA A 320 -3.47 -15.44 29.50
N ARG A 321 -2.94 -16.63 29.71
CA ARG A 321 -3.64 -17.89 29.39
C ARG A 321 -4.97 -18.05 30.14
N TYR A 322 -5.06 -17.55 31.37
CA TYR A 322 -6.26 -17.61 32.17
C TYR A 322 -7.24 -16.44 31.96
N SER A 323 -6.80 -15.34 31.37
CA SER A 323 -7.60 -14.11 31.21
C SER A 323 -8.48 -14.03 29.97
N GLY A 324 -8.36 -14.96 29.02
CA GLY A 324 -9.29 -15.15 27.88
C GLY A 324 -9.34 -14.07 26.79
N GLY A 325 -8.36 -13.15 26.72
CA GLY A 325 -8.29 -12.13 25.64
C GLY A 325 -7.65 -12.66 24.37
N THR A 326 -8.12 -12.21 23.21
CA THR A 326 -7.61 -12.57 21.88
C THR A 326 -6.35 -11.76 21.48
N GLY A 327 -6.11 -10.60 22.10
CA GLY A 327 -5.06 -9.66 21.70
C GLY A 327 -5.38 -8.87 20.42
N ILE A 328 -6.59 -9.03 19.86
CA ILE A 328 -7.02 -8.34 18.64
C ILE A 328 -7.89 -7.12 18.96
N GLY A 329 -8.57 -7.12 20.11
CA GLY A 329 -9.59 -6.13 20.43
C GLY A 329 -9.12 -4.67 20.35
N LEU A 330 -7.92 -4.33 20.87
CA LEU A 330 -7.38 -2.96 20.77
C LEU A 330 -7.03 -2.57 19.33
N ALA A 331 -6.55 -3.50 18.53
CA ALA A 331 -6.31 -3.29 17.10
C ALA A 331 -7.61 -3.01 16.33
N ILE A 332 -8.67 -3.78 16.62
CA ILE A 332 -10.02 -3.54 16.08
C ILE A 332 -10.53 -2.16 16.53
N SER A 333 -10.46 -1.85 17.84
CA SER A 333 -10.91 -0.56 18.36
C SER A 333 -10.22 0.62 17.66
N ARG A 334 -8.90 0.57 17.50
CA ARG A 334 -8.15 1.57 16.76
C ARG A 334 -8.67 1.73 15.34
N ARG A 335 -8.85 0.62 14.63
CA ARG A 335 -9.31 0.66 13.25
C ARG A 335 -10.74 1.20 13.12
N LEU A 336 -11.65 0.81 14.02
CA LEU A 336 -13.03 1.31 14.05
C LEU A 336 -13.10 2.82 14.32
N ILE A 337 -12.23 3.32 15.19
CA ILE A 337 -12.12 4.75 15.50
C ILE A 337 -11.58 5.52 14.27
N GLU A 338 -10.53 5.01 13.63
CA GLU A 338 -9.94 5.61 12.42
C GLU A 338 -10.95 5.67 11.27
N LEU A 339 -11.74 4.61 11.06
CA LEU A 339 -12.79 4.57 10.03
C LEU A 339 -13.92 5.58 10.28
N GLN A 340 -14.08 6.05 11.52
CA GLN A 340 -15.03 7.09 11.91
C GLN A 340 -14.38 8.48 12.00
N GLY A 341 -13.14 8.66 11.48
CA GLY A 341 -12.43 9.94 11.46
C GLY A 341 -11.86 10.36 12.83
N GLY A 342 -11.82 9.45 13.79
CA GLY A 342 -11.27 9.64 15.12
C GLY A 342 -9.81 9.18 15.25
N ARG A 343 -9.31 9.27 16.49
CA ARG A 343 -7.99 8.75 16.88
C ARG A 343 -8.04 8.25 18.31
N ILE A 344 -7.31 7.15 18.60
CA ILE A 344 -7.13 6.59 19.94
C ILE A 344 -5.70 6.83 20.44
N GLU A 345 -5.57 7.07 21.72
CA GLU A 345 -4.30 7.31 22.42
C GLU A 345 -4.29 6.51 23.73
N VAL A 346 -3.09 6.19 24.22
CA VAL A 346 -2.87 5.50 25.49
C VAL A 346 -1.82 6.21 26.31
N GLU A 347 -2.09 6.37 27.60
CA GLU A 347 -1.12 6.79 28.60
C GLU A 347 -1.17 5.77 29.73
N SER A 348 -0.04 5.25 30.18
CA SER A 348 0.01 4.28 31.25
C SER A 348 1.33 4.31 31.98
N LYS A 349 1.29 3.88 33.24
CA LYS A 349 2.47 3.67 34.07
C LYS A 349 2.28 2.40 34.88
N LEU A 350 3.29 1.53 34.82
CA LEU A 350 3.27 0.25 35.51
C LEU A 350 2.98 0.43 37.02
N GLY A 351 2.01 -0.32 37.55
CA GLY A 351 1.52 -0.21 38.91
C GLY A 351 0.63 0.98 39.25
N GLN A 352 0.33 1.87 38.26
CA GLN A 352 -0.54 3.04 38.49
C GLN A 352 -1.81 3.03 37.62
N GLY A 353 -1.94 2.08 36.71
CA GLY A 353 -3.06 1.95 35.78
C GLY A 353 -2.83 2.56 34.42
N SER A 354 -3.90 2.60 33.62
CA SER A 354 -3.86 3.03 32.23
C SER A 354 -5.02 3.98 31.91
N THR A 355 -4.80 4.81 30.91
CA THR A 355 -5.82 5.70 30.32
C THR A 355 -5.84 5.48 28.83
N PHE A 356 -6.91 4.89 28.33
CA PHE A 356 -7.19 4.78 26.91
C PHE A 356 -8.22 5.86 26.56
N ARG A 357 -7.86 6.79 25.68
CA ARG A 357 -8.76 7.86 25.24
C ARG A 357 -8.87 7.92 23.73
N PHE A 358 -10.05 8.22 23.25
CA PHE A 358 -10.28 8.42 21.82
C PHE A 358 -11.24 9.59 21.61
N PHE A 359 -11.19 10.16 20.41
CA PHE A 359 -12.17 11.15 20.01
C PHE A 359 -12.94 10.73 18.76
N LEU A 360 -14.16 11.28 18.66
CA LEU A 360 -14.99 11.23 17.45
C LEU A 360 -15.29 12.66 17.01
N PRO A 361 -15.42 12.92 15.68
CA PRO A 361 -15.79 14.23 15.17
C PRO A 361 -17.22 14.58 15.57
N LEU A 362 -17.48 15.86 15.86
CA LEU A 362 -18.83 16.36 16.06
C LEU A 362 -19.60 16.34 14.72
N ALA A 363 -20.93 16.20 14.79
CA ALA A 363 -21.83 16.20 13.63
C ALA A 363 -22.05 17.61 13.05
#